data_1c9c4be97d9464ffd7815eeac940809b
#
_entry.id   1c9c4be97d9464ffd7815eeac940809b
#
_cell.length_a   1.000
_cell.length_b   1.000
_cell.length_c   1.000
_cell.angle_alpha   90.00
_cell.angle_beta   90.00
_cell.angle_gamma   90.00
#
_symmetry.space_group_name_H-M   'P 1'
#
loop_
_entity.id
_entity.type
_entity.pdbx_description
1 polymer ?
#
loop_
_entity_poly.entity_id
_entity_poly.type
_entity_poly.pdbx_seq_one_letter_code
_entity_poly.pdbx_strand_id
1 'polypeptide(L)'
;MSGRLRNMTAIYLFKGEKVLLLFRQGGRVVNDVWTGSAGGHFEENELNDPEACIIREMGEELGLKEDDIEGLTLRYVTLRYTKDEIRQNYYFFARLKDDYDDELKSNEGISKWFPIDEVSDLPMPFTAKYVVDHYISTGRSTDKMYVGVTTDEGVDFSELSCT
;
A
#
# COMPACT_ATOMS: atom_id res chain seq x y z
N MET A 1 10.14 27.11 1.85
CA MET A 1 9.52 25.76 1.68
C MET A 1 8.09 25.83 2.16
N SER A 2 7.10 25.57 1.32
CA SER A 2 5.69 25.56 1.72
C SER A 2 5.32 24.26 2.45
N GLY A 3 6.01 23.16 2.16
CA GLY A 3 5.90 21.89 2.88
C GLY A 3 4.49 21.33 2.93
N ARG A 4 3.74 21.37 1.83
CA ARG A 4 2.40 20.77 1.80
C ARG A 4 2.48 19.28 2.12
N LEU A 5 1.59 18.84 3.00
CA LEU A 5 1.44 17.43 3.34
C LEU A 5 0.51 16.73 2.35
N ARG A 6 0.89 15.53 1.95
CA ARG A 6 0.06 14.64 1.15
C ARG A 6 0.01 13.27 1.82
N ASN A 7 -1.10 12.99 2.47
CA ASN A 7 -1.33 11.74 3.17
C ASN A 7 -2.09 10.77 2.26
N MET A 8 -1.57 9.56 2.16
CA MET A 8 -2.12 8.49 1.33
C MET A 8 -2.05 7.15 2.05
N THR A 9 -3.00 6.28 1.74
CA THR A 9 -2.95 4.87 2.14
C THR A 9 -2.77 3.97 0.94
N ALA A 10 -2.24 2.80 1.17
CA ALA A 10 -2.28 1.66 0.26
C ALA A 10 -2.46 0.38 1.07
N ILE A 11 -3.10 -0.62 0.48
CA ILE A 11 -3.20 -1.96 1.05
C ILE A 11 -2.65 -3.00 0.09
N TYR A 12 -1.94 -3.98 0.63
CA TYR A 12 -1.55 -5.21 -0.05
C TYR A 12 -2.39 -6.35 0.51
N LEU A 13 -3.31 -6.87 -0.31
CA LEU A 13 -4.17 -7.99 0.03
C LEU A 13 -3.53 -9.31 -0.42
N PHE A 14 -3.49 -10.26 0.49
CA PHE A 14 -2.94 -11.60 0.26
C PHE A 14 -4.03 -12.67 0.24
N LYS A 15 -3.84 -13.66 -0.61
CA LYS A 15 -4.55 -14.94 -0.58
C LYS A 15 -3.50 -16.05 -0.73
N GLY A 16 -3.22 -16.78 0.35
CA GLY A 16 -2.05 -17.66 0.40
C GLY A 16 -0.73 -16.89 0.19
N GLU A 17 0.10 -17.36 -0.71
CA GLU A 17 1.38 -16.73 -1.09
C GLU A 17 1.24 -15.72 -2.26
N LYS A 18 0.01 -15.37 -2.63
CA LYS A 18 -0.25 -14.42 -3.70
C LYS A 18 -0.71 -13.08 -3.14
N VAL A 19 -0.29 -12.00 -3.78
CA VAL A 19 -0.70 -10.63 -3.52
C VAL A 19 -1.50 -10.08 -4.70
N LEU A 20 -2.59 -9.38 -4.40
CA LEU A 20 -3.37 -8.66 -5.39
C LEU A 20 -2.71 -7.32 -5.70
N LEU A 21 -2.39 -7.07 -6.95
CA LEU A 21 -1.90 -5.78 -7.42
C LEU A 21 -2.83 -5.17 -8.44
N LEU A 22 -2.84 -3.85 -8.50
CA LEU A 22 -3.61 -3.05 -9.43
C LEU A 22 -2.69 -2.44 -10.47
N PHE A 23 -2.96 -2.70 -11.75
CA PHE A 23 -2.31 -2.03 -12.86
C PHE A 23 -3.09 -0.78 -13.24
N ARG A 24 -2.49 0.39 -13.03
CA ARG A 24 -3.08 1.68 -13.38
C ARG A 24 -2.69 2.08 -14.80
N GLN A 25 -3.71 2.36 -15.62
CA GLN A 25 -3.55 2.87 -16.98
C GLN A 25 -4.25 4.23 -17.12
N GLY A 26 -3.63 5.16 -17.86
CA GLY A 26 -4.27 6.42 -18.25
C GLY A 26 -4.40 7.48 -17.13
N GLY A 27 -3.77 7.30 -15.99
CA GLY A 27 -3.71 8.33 -14.93
C GLY A 27 -2.78 9.49 -15.30
N ARG A 28 -3.08 10.69 -14.80
CA ARG A 28 -2.25 11.89 -15.05
C ARG A 28 -0.90 11.86 -14.31
N VAL A 29 -0.76 11.06 -13.26
CA VAL A 29 0.38 11.12 -12.32
C VAL A 29 1.16 9.81 -12.30
N VAL A 30 0.51 8.67 -12.52
CA VAL A 30 1.12 7.33 -12.44
C VAL A 30 0.51 6.46 -13.52
N ASN A 31 1.29 6.12 -14.54
CA ASN A 31 0.89 5.30 -15.66
C ASN A 31 1.77 4.06 -15.79
N ASP A 32 1.17 2.96 -16.22
CA ASP A 32 1.86 1.72 -16.60
C ASP A 32 2.68 1.12 -15.44
N VAL A 33 2.15 1.23 -14.23
CA VAL A 33 2.77 0.66 -13.02
C VAL A 33 1.76 -0.16 -12.23
N TRP A 34 2.30 -1.14 -11.51
CA TRP A 34 1.58 -1.92 -10.52
C TRP A 34 1.62 -1.23 -9.17
N THR A 35 0.46 -1.04 -8.57
CA THR A 35 0.29 -0.45 -7.23
C THR A 35 -0.26 -1.49 -6.27
N GLY A 36 -0.42 -1.12 -5.00
CA GLY A 36 -1.15 -1.93 -4.02
C GLY A 36 -2.57 -2.27 -4.50
N SER A 37 -3.23 -3.16 -3.82
CA SER A 37 -4.55 -3.69 -4.20
C SER A 37 -5.62 -2.59 -4.26
N ALA A 38 -5.56 -1.63 -3.34
CA ALA A 38 -6.37 -0.42 -3.27
C ALA A 38 -5.61 0.66 -2.50
N GLY A 39 -6.09 1.90 -2.54
CA GLY A 39 -5.55 3.00 -1.76
C GLY A 39 -5.84 4.36 -2.37
N GLY A 40 -5.70 5.38 -1.55
CA GLY A 40 -5.95 6.75 -1.97
C GLY A 40 -5.61 7.79 -0.92
N HIS A 41 -6.07 9.00 -1.17
CA HIS A 41 -5.83 10.14 -0.30
C HIS A 41 -6.77 10.14 0.91
N PHE A 42 -6.26 10.65 2.03
CA PHE A 42 -7.09 10.91 3.21
C PHE A 42 -8.16 11.96 2.89
N GLU A 43 -9.36 11.71 3.37
CA GLU A 43 -10.39 12.74 3.53
C GLU A 43 -10.19 13.52 4.84
N GLU A 44 -10.84 14.67 4.96
CA GLU A 44 -10.68 15.58 6.11
C GLU A 44 -10.99 14.90 7.45
N ASN A 45 -12.00 14.04 7.49
CA ASN A 45 -12.42 13.31 8.69
C ASN A 45 -11.52 12.10 9.02
N GLU A 46 -10.55 11.78 8.17
CA GLU A 46 -9.65 10.63 8.31
C GLU A 46 -8.21 11.02 8.71
N LEU A 47 -7.90 12.32 8.86
CA LEU A 47 -6.54 12.82 9.01
C LEU A 47 -5.74 12.19 10.16
N ASN A 48 -6.42 11.68 11.19
CA ASN A 48 -5.82 10.99 12.32
C ASN A 48 -6.17 9.50 12.37
N ASP A 49 -6.76 8.97 11.31
CA ASP A 49 -7.26 7.59 11.26
C ASP A 49 -6.94 6.96 9.88
N PRO A 50 -5.70 6.52 9.67
CA PRO A 50 -5.31 5.89 8.41
C PRO A 50 -6.03 4.57 8.15
N GLU A 51 -6.48 3.87 9.19
CA GLU A 51 -7.25 2.64 9.05
C GLU A 51 -8.65 2.91 8.47
N ALA A 52 -9.34 3.94 8.94
CA ALA A 52 -10.62 4.36 8.36
C ALA A 52 -10.46 4.72 6.87
N CYS A 53 -9.39 5.42 6.50
CA CYS A 53 -9.10 5.76 5.11
C CYS A 53 -8.95 4.50 4.25
N ILE A 54 -8.15 3.52 4.66
CA ILE A 54 -7.92 2.33 3.82
C ILE A 54 -9.14 1.43 3.73
N ILE A 55 -9.96 1.35 4.79
CA ILE A 55 -11.23 0.61 4.76
C ILE A 55 -12.19 1.25 3.75
N ARG A 56 -12.30 2.58 3.74
CA ARG A 56 -13.12 3.31 2.75
C ARG A 56 -12.63 3.08 1.33
N GLU A 57 -11.34 3.30 1.06
CA GLU A 57 -10.74 3.12 -0.26
C GLU A 57 -10.91 1.67 -0.78
N MET A 58 -10.70 0.68 0.08
CA MET A 58 -10.91 -0.73 -0.25
C MET A 58 -12.37 -1.01 -0.63
N GLY A 59 -13.32 -0.40 0.08
CA GLY A 59 -14.74 -0.49 -0.23
C GLY A 59 -15.10 0.17 -1.56
N GLU A 60 -14.59 1.38 -1.81
CA GLU A 60 -14.84 2.14 -3.03
C GLU A 60 -14.23 1.49 -4.28
N GLU A 61 -13.00 1.02 -4.18
CA GLU A 61 -12.25 0.49 -5.33
C GLU A 61 -12.52 -1.00 -5.61
N LEU A 62 -12.70 -1.82 -4.58
CA LEU A 62 -12.82 -3.28 -4.69
C LEU A 62 -14.17 -3.84 -4.24
N GLY A 63 -15.01 -3.02 -3.63
CA GLY A 63 -16.29 -3.47 -3.06
C GLY A 63 -16.15 -4.38 -1.83
N LEU A 64 -14.96 -4.42 -1.22
CA LEU A 64 -14.70 -5.22 -0.01
C LEU A 64 -15.15 -4.48 1.24
N LYS A 65 -15.65 -5.23 2.20
CA LYS A 65 -15.94 -4.79 3.56
C LYS A 65 -14.81 -5.24 4.48
N GLU A 66 -14.70 -4.62 5.64
CA GLU A 66 -13.77 -5.03 6.68
C GLU A 66 -13.94 -6.50 7.06
N ASP A 67 -15.19 -7.02 7.09
CA ASP A 67 -15.49 -8.42 7.39
C ASP A 67 -15.01 -9.41 6.32
N ASP A 68 -14.65 -8.97 5.14
CA ASP A 68 -14.14 -9.83 4.06
C ASP A 68 -12.64 -10.12 4.20
N ILE A 69 -11.96 -9.38 5.07
CA ILE A 69 -10.51 -9.48 5.31
C ILE A 69 -10.21 -9.86 6.76
N GLU A 70 -8.99 -10.30 6.98
CA GLU A 70 -8.44 -10.58 8.31
C GLU A 70 -7.00 -10.09 8.43
N GLY A 71 -6.58 -9.80 9.66
CA GLY A 71 -5.21 -9.39 9.95
C GLY A 71 -4.82 -8.04 9.37
N LEU A 72 -5.76 -7.11 9.23
CA LEU A 72 -5.46 -5.74 8.78
C LEU A 72 -4.45 -5.09 9.73
N THR A 73 -3.29 -4.73 9.21
CA THR A 73 -2.19 -4.22 10.01
C THR A 73 -1.41 -3.16 9.24
N LEU A 74 -1.16 -2.01 9.87
CA LEU A 74 -0.22 -1.01 9.37
C LEU A 74 1.20 -1.55 9.53
N ARG A 75 1.90 -1.74 8.42
CA ARG A 75 3.24 -2.33 8.41
C ARG A 75 4.34 -1.34 8.06
N TYR A 76 4.03 -0.36 7.22
CA TYR A 76 5.00 0.65 6.79
C TYR A 76 4.40 2.03 6.80
N VAL A 77 5.20 3.00 7.24
CA VAL A 77 4.96 4.42 7.03
C VAL A 77 6.17 4.98 6.29
N THR A 78 5.97 5.68 5.18
CA THR A 78 7.09 6.25 4.43
C THR A 78 6.96 7.76 4.31
N LEU A 79 8.10 8.43 4.32
CA LEU A 79 8.24 9.87 4.13
C LEU A 79 9.07 10.14 2.88
N ARG A 80 8.55 10.98 2.00
CA ARG A 80 9.24 11.44 0.80
C ARG A 80 9.01 12.92 0.59
N TYR A 81 10.10 13.67 0.44
CA TYR A 81 10.04 15.07 0.02
C TYR A 81 10.25 15.16 -1.49
N THR A 82 9.28 15.66 -2.23
CA THR A 82 9.35 15.80 -3.68
C THR A 82 8.38 16.87 -4.17
N LYS A 83 8.78 17.68 -5.14
CA LYS A 83 7.94 18.73 -5.75
C LYS A 83 7.27 19.67 -4.72
N ASP A 84 8.02 20.07 -3.70
CA ASP A 84 7.56 20.92 -2.59
C ASP A 84 6.41 20.30 -1.74
N GLU A 85 6.27 18.97 -1.79
CA GLU A 85 5.33 18.20 -0.98
C GLU A 85 6.07 17.21 -0.10
N ILE A 86 5.59 17.04 1.14
CA ILE A 86 5.96 15.94 2.00
C ILE A 86 4.87 14.89 1.87
N ARG A 87 5.21 13.78 1.24
CA ARG A 87 4.32 12.65 1.04
C ARG A 87 4.49 11.67 2.19
N GLN A 88 3.39 11.36 2.87
CA GLN A 88 3.30 10.35 3.91
C GLN A 88 2.40 9.24 3.39
N ASN A 89 2.97 8.06 3.19
CA ASN A 89 2.22 6.89 2.74
C ASN A 89 2.15 5.86 3.86
N TYR A 90 0.95 5.36 4.11
CA TYR A 90 0.63 4.35 5.11
C TYR A 90 0.29 3.07 4.38
N TYR A 91 1.11 2.02 4.56
CA TYR A 91 0.95 0.75 3.87
C TYR A 91 0.40 -0.30 4.82
N PHE A 92 -0.81 -0.73 4.54
CA PHE A 92 -1.50 -1.81 5.24
C PHE A 92 -1.31 -3.13 4.53
N PHE A 93 -1.32 -4.19 5.30
CA PHE A 93 -1.31 -5.57 4.83
C PHE A 93 -2.48 -6.30 5.46
N ALA A 94 -3.16 -7.13 4.69
CA ALA A 94 -4.26 -7.96 5.15
C ALA A 94 -4.38 -9.23 4.31
N ARG A 95 -5.12 -10.19 4.81
CA ARG A 95 -5.48 -11.40 4.07
C ARG A 95 -6.96 -11.36 3.70
N LEU A 96 -7.26 -11.73 2.47
CA LEU A 96 -8.63 -12.01 2.06
C LEU A 96 -9.07 -13.32 2.75
N LYS A 97 -10.26 -13.34 3.34
CA LYS A 97 -10.79 -14.56 3.97
C LYS A 97 -10.96 -15.69 2.96
N ASP A 98 -10.73 -16.92 3.39
CA ASP A 98 -10.76 -18.09 2.51
C ASP A 98 -12.15 -18.37 1.93
N ASP A 99 -13.21 -17.96 2.63
CA ASP A 99 -14.62 -18.09 2.21
C ASP A 99 -15.09 -16.99 1.27
N TYR A 100 -14.22 -16.03 0.91
CA TYR A 100 -14.53 -15.03 -0.08
C TYR A 100 -14.38 -15.62 -1.49
N ASP A 101 -15.52 -15.83 -2.16
CA ASP A 101 -15.59 -16.55 -3.44
C ASP A 101 -15.74 -15.64 -4.67
N ASP A 102 -16.02 -14.35 -4.47
CA ASP A 102 -16.21 -13.43 -5.57
C ASP A 102 -14.87 -13.03 -6.23
N GLU A 103 -14.90 -12.80 -7.54
CA GLU A 103 -13.75 -12.24 -8.25
C GLU A 103 -13.57 -10.77 -7.91
N LEU A 104 -12.37 -10.41 -7.43
CA LEU A 104 -12.04 -9.01 -7.15
C LEU A 104 -11.69 -8.26 -8.43
N LYS A 105 -12.47 -7.24 -8.74
CA LYS A 105 -12.26 -6.32 -9.85
C LYS A 105 -12.20 -4.89 -9.31
N SER A 106 -11.13 -4.18 -9.64
CA SER A 106 -11.03 -2.76 -9.35
C SER A 106 -11.73 -1.93 -10.41
N ASN A 107 -12.35 -0.81 -10.00
CA ASN A 107 -12.86 0.22 -10.91
C ASN A 107 -11.76 1.19 -11.37
N GLU A 108 -10.53 1.09 -10.82
CA GLU A 108 -9.39 1.97 -11.09
C GLU A 108 -8.37 1.37 -12.09
N GLY A 109 -8.58 0.13 -12.52
CA GLY A 109 -7.66 -0.53 -13.45
C GLY A 109 -7.81 -2.05 -13.46
N ILE A 110 -6.74 -2.75 -13.83
CA ILE A 110 -6.72 -4.20 -13.93
C ILE A 110 -6.13 -4.79 -12.65
N SER A 111 -6.92 -5.60 -11.92
CA SER A 111 -6.46 -6.35 -10.76
C SER A 111 -5.93 -7.72 -11.16
N LYS A 112 -4.77 -8.10 -10.61
CA LYS A 112 -4.18 -9.42 -10.85
C LYS A 112 -3.46 -9.96 -9.61
N TRP A 113 -3.62 -11.25 -9.36
CA TRP A 113 -2.90 -11.99 -8.34
C TRP A 113 -1.53 -12.43 -8.84
N PHE A 114 -0.48 -12.13 -8.07
CA PHE A 114 0.90 -12.54 -8.32
C PHE A 114 1.46 -13.31 -7.14
N PRO A 115 2.26 -14.36 -7.38
CA PRO A 115 3.13 -14.89 -6.32
C PRO A 115 4.01 -13.77 -5.76
N ILE A 116 4.10 -13.65 -4.43
CA ILE A 116 4.83 -12.54 -3.79
C ILE A 116 6.31 -12.51 -4.20
N ASP A 117 6.91 -13.66 -4.43
CA ASP A 117 8.31 -13.75 -4.82
C ASP A 117 8.59 -13.33 -6.29
N GLU A 118 7.54 -13.09 -7.09
CA GLU A 118 7.66 -12.71 -8.51
C GLU A 118 7.40 -11.21 -8.75
N VAL A 119 7.07 -10.42 -7.72
CA VAL A 119 6.66 -9.02 -7.91
C VAL A 119 7.83 -8.02 -7.92
N SER A 120 9.03 -8.42 -7.48
CA SER A 120 10.17 -7.50 -7.37
C SER A 120 10.60 -6.86 -8.69
N ASP A 121 10.36 -7.52 -9.82
CA ASP A 121 10.73 -7.00 -11.14
C ASP A 121 9.62 -6.19 -11.81
N LEU A 122 8.45 -6.11 -11.19
CA LEU A 122 7.34 -5.34 -11.74
C LEU A 122 7.61 -3.83 -11.62
N PRO A 123 7.23 -3.02 -12.63
CA PRO A 123 7.27 -1.58 -12.51
C PRO A 123 6.27 -1.10 -11.44
N MET A 124 6.77 -0.38 -10.45
CA MET A 124 6.00 0.15 -9.32
C MET A 124 6.35 1.62 -9.08
N PRO A 125 5.47 2.38 -8.40
CA PRO A 125 5.84 3.70 -7.89
C PRO A 125 7.07 3.62 -7.00
N PHE A 126 7.91 4.65 -7.03
CA PHE A 126 9.23 4.65 -6.40
C PHE A 126 9.23 4.12 -4.96
N THR A 127 8.44 4.72 -4.06
CA THR A 127 8.45 4.33 -2.65
C THR A 127 7.84 2.93 -2.43
N ALA A 128 6.77 2.60 -3.17
CA ALA A 128 6.12 1.29 -3.09
C ALA A 128 7.06 0.15 -3.46
N LYS A 129 7.92 0.35 -4.45
CA LYS A 129 8.94 -0.62 -4.86
C LYS A 129 9.85 -1.01 -3.69
N TYR A 130 10.38 -0.02 -2.97
CA TYR A 130 11.23 -0.26 -1.80
C TYR A 130 10.48 -0.93 -0.65
N VAL A 131 9.21 -0.56 -0.42
CA VAL A 131 8.37 -1.22 0.60
C VAL A 131 8.18 -2.70 0.28
N VAL A 132 7.84 -3.01 -0.96
CA VAL A 132 7.65 -4.42 -1.39
C VAL A 132 8.94 -5.21 -1.28
N ASP A 133 10.06 -4.67 -1.74
CA ASP A 133 11.36 -5.34 -1.65
C ASP A 133 11.79 -5.57 -0.19
N HIS A 134 11.59 -4.59 0.68
CA HIS A 134 11.85 -4.75 2.12
C HIS A 134 10.91 -5.78 2.76
N TYR A 135 9.63 -5.78 2.38
CA TYR A 135 8.69 -6.80 2.86
C TYR A 135 9.13 -8.21 2.49
N ILE A 136 9.52 -8.43 1.22
CA ILE A 136 9.98 -9.74 0.75
C ILE A 136 11.25 -10.19 1.48
N SER A 137 12.24 -9.31 1.64
CA SER A 137 13.52 -9.62 2.24
C SER A 137 13.50 -9.72 3.78
N THR A 138 12.65 -8.93 4.43
CA THR A 138 12.68 -8.74 5.89
C THR A 138 11.29 -8.78 6.52
N GLY A 139 10.37 -7.94 6.05
CA GLY A 139 9.11 -7.66 6.72
C GLY A 139 8.19 -8.86 6.87
N ARG A 140 8.16 -9.77 5.90
CA ARG A 140 7.31 -10.98 5.95
C ARG A 140 7.69 -11.97 7.04
N SER A 141 8.91 -11.88 7.56
CA SER A 141 9.42 -12.75 8.63
C SER A 141 9.15 -12.20 10.03
N THR A 142 8.53 -11.03 10.13
CA THR A 142 8.25 -10.33 11.40
C THR A 142 6.84 -9.75 11.39
N ASP A 143 6.35 -9.35 12.56
CA ASP A 143 5.10 -8.58 12.74
C ASP A 143 5.38 -7.08 13.01
N LYS A 144 6.63 -6.65 12.88
CA LYS A 144 7.07 -5.30 13.19
C LYS A 144 6.58 -4.27 12.19
N MET A 145 6.44 -3.03 12.65
CA MET A 145 6.20 -1.86 11.81
C MET A 145 7.53 -1.17 11.48
N TYR A 146 7.61 -0.64 10.26
CA TYR A 146 8.80 0.06 9.78
C TYR A 146 8.47 1.47 9.30
N VAL A 147 9.37 2.39 9.51
CA VAL A 147 9.34 3.70 8.86
C VAL A 147 10.42 3.76 7.78
N GLY A 148 10.05 4.22 6.58
CA GLY A 148 10.96 4.42 5.46
C GLY A 148 11.14 5.90 5.16
N VAL A 149 12.38 6.35 5.10
CA VAL A 149 12.74 7.73 4.74
C VAL A 149 13.45 7.71 3.39
N THR A 150 12.93 8.49 2.44
CA THR A 150 13.55 8.62 1.12
C THR A 150 14.83 9.44 1.21
N THR A 151 15.89 8.91 0.63
CA THR A 151 17.22 9.52 0.49
C THR A 151 17.58 9.63 -0.99
N ASP A 152 18.72 10.19 -1.30
CA ASP A 152 19.26 10.26 -2.67
C ASP A 152 19.59 8.86 -3.24
N GLU A 153 19.82 7.88 -2.36
CA GLU A 153 20.18 6.50 -2.73
C GLU A 153 18.99 5.53 -2.74
N GLY A 154 17.81 5.96 -2.25
CA GLY A 154 16.63 5.09 -2.18
C GLY A 154 15.75 5.36 -0.97
N VAL A 155 15.37 4.33 -0.25
CA VAL A 155 14.58 4.41 0.98
C VAL A 155 15.26 3.63 2.09
N ASP A 156 15.60 4.32 3.17
CA ASP A 156 16.16 3.71 4.38
C ASP A 156 15.03 3.34 5.33
N PHE A 157 15.00 2.08 5.78
CA PHE A 157 13.98 1.58 6.71
C PHE A 157 14.54 1.42 8.12
N SER A 158 13.77 1.87 9.09
CA SER A 158 14.00 1.63 10.52
C SER A 158 12.77 0.98 11.15
N GLU A 159 13.01 0.09 12.10
CA GLU A 159 11.95 -0.47 12.93
C GLU A 159 11.33 0.63 13.80
N LEU A 160 10.00 0.70 13.81
CA LEU A 160 9.25 1.59 14.69
C LEU A 160 8.73 0.81 15.90
N SER A 161 9.36 1.02 17.02
CA SER A 161 9.01 0.33 18.27
C SER A 161 7.99 1.13 19.07
N CYS A 162 7.04 0.42 19.67
CA CYS A 162 6.15 1.01 20.67
C CYS A 162 6.90 1.15 22.00
N THR A 163 7.03 2.38 22.48
CA THR A 163 7.71 2.70 23.76
C THR A 163 6.75 3.34 24.75
#